data_6f3585b516afd2189e4af5f5e1fcff79
#
_entry.id   6f3585b516afd2189e4af5f5e1fcff79
#
_cell.length_a   1.000
_cell.length_b   1.000
_cell.length_c   1.000
_cell.angle_alpha   90.00
_cell.angle_beta   90.00
_cell.angle_gamma   90.00
#
_symmetry.space_group_name_H-M   'P 1'
#
loop_
_entity.id
_entity.type
_entity.pdbx_description
1 polymer ?
#
loop_
_entity_poly.entity_id
_entity_poly.type
_entity_poly.pdbx_seq_one_letter_code
_entity_poly.pdbx_strand_id
1 'polypeptide(L)'
;MSRPRQFRLEHPVTPEQQLHESMARTNDLFLLKPATWTCFPAGNIPLPPQFAQKLSRMGLATGWPDLLYVHDGRIFGIELKAGNGRLSRTRTVRTRSGALREIMGQAERHEQLRAAGMQVAVCKSVEDVLAQLRAWGLPLRAGRVAA
;
A
#
# COMPACT_ATOMS: atom_id res chain seq x y z
N MET A 1 30.44 23.43 24.68
CA MET A 1 30.18 23.78 23.28
C MET A 1 29.06 22.91 22.74
N SER A 2 27.95 23.52 22.46
CA SER A 2 26.78 22.84 21.87
C SER A 2 27.05 22.55 20.39
N ARG A 3 26.94 21.28 19.96
CA ARG A 3 27.02 20.92 18.54
C ARG A 3 25.84 21.58 17.81
N PRO A 4 26.04 22.21 16.64
CA PRO A 4 24.95 22.75 15.86
C PRO A 4 24.00 21.61 15.46
N ARG A 5 22.71 21.82 15.66
CA ARG A 5 21.66 20.90 15.15
C ARG A 5 21.83 20.83 13.64
N GLN A 6 22.21 19.67 13.13
CA GLN A 6 22.17 19.43 11.69
C GLN A 6 20.69 19.50 11.25
N PHE A 7 20.39 20.47 10.42
CA PHE A 7 19.12 20.50 9.68
C PHE A 7 19.06 19.22 8.84
N ARG A 8 18.25 18.25 9.25
CA ARG A 8 17.84 17.18 8.35
C ARG A 8 16.84 17.82 7.39
N LEU A 9 17.21 17.92 6.13
CA LEU A 9 16.27 18.15 5.07
C LEU A 9 15.29 16.95 5.09
N GLU A 10 14.06 17.20 5.48
CA GLU A 10 13.00 16.19 5.33
C GLU A 10 12.87 15.89 3.85
N HIS A 11 12.84 14.62 3.50
CA HIS A 11 12.59 14.22 2.11
C HIS A 11 11.23 14.76 1.70
N PRO A 12 11.12 15.39 0.52
CA PRO A 12 9.84 15.91 0.06
C PRO A 12 8.83 14.77 -0.03
N VAL A 13 7.60 15.04 0.41
CA VAL A 13 6.48 14.09 0.35
C VAL A 13 6.19 13.79 -1.11
N THR A 14 6.22 12.51 -1.49
CA THR A 14 5.95 12.10 -2.86
C THR A 14 4.46 12.21 -3.20
N PRO A 15 4.08 12.38 -4.49
CA PRO A 15 2.67 12.37 -4.90
C PRO A 15 1.92 11.11 -4.46
N GLU A 16 2.57 9.95 -4.47
CA GLU A 16 2.00 8.69 -4.03
C GLU A 16 1.75 8.68 -2.51
N GLN A 17 2.67 9.22 -1.71
CA GLN A 17 2.47 9.39 -0.28
C GLN A 17 1.34 10.37 0.02
N GLN A 18 1.23 11.49 -0.72
CA GLN A 18 0.13 12.45 -0.58
C GLN A 18 -1.23 11.78 -0.87
N LEU A 19 -1.30 10.97 -1.91
CA LEU A 19 -2.50 10.19 -2.24
C LEU A 19 -2.83 9.21 -1.12
N HIS A 20 -1.85 8.50 -0.59
CA HIS A 20 -2.04 7.56 0.51
C HIS A 20 -2.59 8.23 1.76
N GLU A 21 -2.02 9.36 2.18
CA GLU A 21 -2.48 10.13 3.34
C GLU A 21 -3.87 10.74 3.13
N SER A 22 -4.17 11.16 1.89
CA SER A 22 -5.50 11.64 1.52
C SER A 22 -6.54 10.51 1.61
N MET A 23 -6.18 9.31 1.19
CA MET A 23 -7.06 8.14 1.33
C MET A 23 -7.28 7.75 2.78
N ALA A 24 -6.28 7.85 3.64
CA ALA A 24 -6.46 7.59 5.06
C ALA A 24 -7.54 8.50 5.67
N ARG A 25 -7.46 9.81 5.40
CA ARG A 25 -8.47 10.77 5.85
C ARG A 25 -9.84 10.50 5.22
N THR A 26 -9.87 10.14 3.95
CA THR A 26 -11.11 9.84 3.23
C THR A 26 -11.79 8.60 3.79
N ASN A 27 -11.05 7.54 4.08
CA ASN A 27 -11.58 6.33 4.69
C ASN A 27 -12.23 6.61 6.04
N ASP A 28 -11.59 7.43 6.88
CA ASP A 28 -12.14 7.80 8.19
C ASP A 28 -13.44 8.59 8.08
N LEU A 29 -13.61 9.37 7.01
CA LEU A 29 -14.81 10.16 6.79
C LEU A 29 -15.95 9.40 6.10
N PHE A 30 -15.63 8.54 5.15
CA PHE A 30 -16.59 7.93 4.23
C PHE A 30 -16.87 6.46 4.45
N LEU A 31 -15.92 5.68 4.95
CA LEU A 31 -16.15 4.25 5.18
C LEU A 31 -17.03 4.05 6.41
N LEU A 32 -18.14 3.34 6.21
CA LEU A 32 -19.11 3.08 7.28
C LEU A 32 -18.87 1.71 7.91
N LYS A 33 -19.12 1.61 9.20
CA LYS A 33 -19.14 0.32 9.91
C LYS A 33 -20.24 -0.58 9.32
N PRO A 34 -20.07 -1.91 9.32
CA PRO A 34 -19.00 -2.66 9.99
C PRO A 34 -17.71 -2.83 9.15
N ALA A 35 -17.64 -2.23 7.95
CA ALA A 35 -16.40 -2.27 7.18
C ALA A 35 -15.24 -1.64 7.96
N THR A 36 -14.06 -2.22 7.80
CA THR A 36 -12.83 -1.72 8.42
C THR A 36 -11.69 -1.72 7.43
N TRP A 37 -10.65 -0.98 7.71
CA TRP A 37 -9.51 -0.86 6.83
C TRP A 37 -8.21 -0.67 7.59
N THR A 38 -7.11 -0.95 6.91
CA THR A 38 -5.75 -0.61 7.37
C THR A 38 -4.84 -0.38 6.16
N CYS A 39 -3.73 0.31 6.37
CA CYS A 39 -2.66 0.33 5.38
C CYS A 39 -1.74 -0.89 5.57
N PHE A 40 -1.05 -1.25 4.50
CA PHE A 40 0.02 -2.24 4.53
C PHE A 40 1.32 -1.58 4.06
N PRO A 41 2.20 -1.14 4.98
CA PRO A 41 3.31 -0.25 4.67
C PRO A 41 4.53 -0.96 4.05
N ALA A 42 4.42 -2.23 3.72
CA ALA A 42 5.54 -2.99 3.18
C ALA A 42 6.02 -2.43 1.84
N GLY A 43 7.14 -1.78 1.83
CA GLY A 43 7.78 -1.20 0.65
C GLY A 43 7.72 0.32 0.57
N ASN A 44 6.85 0.97 1.33
CA ASN A 44 6.71 2.44 1.30
C ASN A 44 7.50 3.15 2.39
N ILE A 45 7.99 2.42 3.38
CA ILE A 45 8.79 2.97 4.47
C ILE A 45 10.18 2.33 4.40
N PRO A 46 11.26 3.10 4.18
CA PRO A 46 12.61 2.59 4.25
C PRO A 46 12.92 2.13 5.67
N LEU A 47 13.18 0.83 5.83
CA LEU A 47 13.52 0.22 7.11
C LEU A 47 15.04 -0.06 7.17
N PRO A 48 15.68 0.11 8.35
CA PRO A 48 17.03 -0.40 8.55
C PRO A 48 17.11 -1.88 8.20
N PRO A 49 18.23 -2.37 7.60
CA PRO A 49 18.34 -3.75 7.12
C PRO A 49 18.01 -4.82 8.16
N GLN A 50 18.37 -4.60 9.43
CA GLN A 50 18.09 -5.54 10.51
C GLN A 50 16.59 -5.72 10.78
N PHE A 51 15.80 -4.64 10.67
CA PHE A 51 14.34 -4.71 10.82
C PHE A 51 13.69 -5.37 9.62
N ALA A 52 14.12 -5.05 8.40
CA ALA A 52 13.64 -5.69 7.19
C ALA A 52 13.89 -7.21 7.23
N GLN A 53 15.08 -7.65 7.65
CA GLN A 53 15.39 -9.07 7.82
C GLN A 53 14.52 -9.73 8.89
N LYS A 54 14.30 -9.06 10.03
CA LYS A 54 13.44 -9.59 11.10
C LYS A 54 12.02 -9.77 10.59
N LEU A 55 11.44 -8.76 9.93
CA LEU A 55 10.09 -8.83 9.37
C LEU A 55 9.97 -9.94 8.32
N SER A 56 10.98 -10.09 7.46
CA SER A 56 11.03 -11.17 6.48
C SER A 56 11.02 -12.57 7.15
N ARG A 57 11.81 -12.75 8.22
CA ARG A 57 11.78 -13.99 9.00
C ARG A 57 10.46 -14.25 9.71
N MET A 58 9.74 -13.19 10.05
CA MET A 58 8.37 -13.26 10.61
C MET A 58 7.29 -13.53 9.56
N GLY A 59 7.66 -13.59 8.27
CA GLY A 59 6.75 -13.89 7.17
C GLY A 59 6.21 -12.69 6.44
N LEU A 60 6.75 -11.49 6.66
CA LEU A 60 6.34 -10.33 5.86
C LEU A 60 6.68 -10.57 4.40
N ALA A 61 5.65 -10.54 3.55
CA ALA A 61 5.77 -10.75 2.11
C ALA A 61 5.70 -9.43 1.36
N THR A 62 6.43 -9.36 0.24
CA THR A 62 6.45 -8.17 -0.63
C THR A 62 5.25 -8.13 -1.59
N GLY A 63 4.97 -6.95 -2.12
CA GLY A 63 4.02 -6.77 -3.22
C GLY A 63 2.55 -6.72 -2.82
N TRP A 64 2.24 -6.68 -1.53
CA TRP A 64 0.88 -6.50 -1.05
C TRP A 64 0.35 -5.10 -1.40
N PRO A 65 -0.99 -4.96 -1.64
CA PRO A 65 -1.61 -3.65 -1.87
C PRO A 65 -1.43 -2.70 -0.69
N ASP A 66 -1.42 -1.41 -0.96
CA ASP A 66 -1.22 -0.35 0.05
C ASP A 66 -2.33 -0.28 1.08
N LEU A 67 -3.57 -0.49 0.67
CA LEU A 67 -4.76 -0.41 1.51
C LEU A 67 -5.50 -1.74 1.50
N LEU A 68 -5.86 -2.21 2.68
CA LEU A 68 -6.65 -3.42 2.87
C LEU A 68 -7.98 -3.07 3.53
N TYR A 69 -9.07 -3.61 2.99
CA TYR A 69 -10.42 -3.43 3.50
C TYR A 69 -11.03 -4.79 3.81
N VAL A 70 -11.79 -4.86 4.88
CA VAL A 70 -12.55 -6.06 5.25
C VAL A 70 -14.01 -5.68 5.41
N HIS A 71 -14.86 -6.41 4.73
CA HIS A 71 -16.31 -6.25 4.82
C HIS A 71 -17.01 -7.55 4.43
N ASP A 72 -18.02 -7.94 5.21
CA ASP A 72 -18.86 -9.12 4.95
C ASP A 72 -18.04 -10.40 4.66
N GLY A 73 -17.05 -10.66 5.52
CA GLY A 73 -16.17 -11.84 5.39
C GLY A 73 -15.22 -11.83 4.19
N ARG A 74 -15.08 -10.71 3.50
CA ARG A 74 -14.26 -10.57 2.30
C ARG A 74 -13.14 -9.55 2.52
N ILE A 75 -12.01 -9.79 1.88
CA ILE A 75 -10.85 -8.88 1.84
C ILE A 75 -10.73 -8.24 0.46
N PHE A 76 -10.45 -6.95 0.47
CA PHE A 76 -10.23 -6.15 -0.74
C PHE A 76 -8.90 -5.39 -0.60
N GLY A 77 -8.16 -5.27 -1.69
CA GLY A 77 -6.90 -4.53 -1.72
C GLY A 77 -6.91 -3.43 -2.76
N ILE A 78 -6.44 -2.26 -2.38
CA ILE A 78 -6.19 -1.13 -3.28
C ILE A 78 -4.70 -0.83 -3.31
N GLU A 79 -4.12 -0.90 -4.48
CA GLU A 79 -2.79 -0.38 -4.76
C GLU A 79 -2.91 1.05 -5.26
N LEU A 80 -2.18 1.97 -4.65
CA LEU A 80 -2.16 3.38 -5.05
C LEU A 80 -0.98 3.66 -5.97
N LYS A 81 -1.23 4.29 -7.10
CA LYS A 81 -0.20 4.76 -8.03
C LYS A 81 -0.45 6.21 -8.41
N ALA A 82 0.57 7.03 -8.36
CA ALA A 82 0.50 8.41 -8.84
C ALA A 82 1.01 8.50 -10.29
N GLY A 83 0.39 9.35 -11.08
CA GLY A 83 0.80 9.62 -12.46
C GLY A 83 0.93 8.37 -13.33
N ASN A 84 2.12 8.15 -13.91
CA ASN A 84 2.43 7.01 -14.77
C ASN A 84 3.04 5.81 -14.02
N GLY A 85 2.92 5.78 -12.68
CA GLY A 85 3.43 4.69 -11.86
C GLY A 85 2.89 3.33 -12.30
N ARG A 86 3.75 2.32 -12.33
CA ARG A 86 3.44 0.95 -12.73
C ARG A 86 3.69 -0.01 -11.58
N LEU A 87 3.03 -1.18 -11.63
CA LEU A 87 3.32 -2.27 -10.71
C LEU A 87 4.73 -2.80 -10.94
N SER A 88 5.44 -3.05 -9.86
CA SER A 88 6.74 -3.73 -9.92
C SER A 88 6.55 -5.19 -10.37
N ARG A 89 7.56 -5.71 -11.06
CA ARG A 89 7.64 -7.11 -11.49
C ARG A 89 8.58 -7.89 -10.60
N THR A 90 8.38 -9.18 -10.53
CA THR A 90 9.30 -10.11 -9.86
C THR A 90 10.69 -9.98 -10.46
N ARG A 91 11.71 -9.91 -9.61
CA ARG A 91 13.11 -9.76 -10.00
C ARG A 91 14.01 -10.67 -9.19
N THR A 92 15.12 -11.04 -9.78
CA THR A 92 16.17 -11.79 -9.11
C THR A 92 17.27 -10.84 -8.68
N VAL A 93 17.70 -10.93 -7.42
CA VAL A 93 18.80 -10.16 -6.88
C VAL A 93 19.88 -11.10 -6.37
N ARG A 94 21.14 -10.65 -6.41
CA ARG A 94 22.26 -11.38 -5.82
C ARG A 94 22.45 -10.93 -4.37
N THR A 95 22.47 -11.89 -3.45
CA THR A 95 22.72 -11.62 -2.03
C THR A 95 24.20 -11.35 -1.78
N ARG A 96 24.54 -10.86 -0.59
CA ARG A 96 25.93 -10.64 -0.16
C ARG A 96 26.79 -11.93 -0.23
N SER A 97 26.19 -13.09 0.03
CA SER A 97 26.84 -14.39 -0.08
C SER A 97 27.00 -14.89 -1.51
N GLY A 98 26.52 -14.14 -2.52
CA GLY A 98 26.52 -14.52 -3.93
C GLY A 98 25.36 -15.41 -4.36
N ALA A 99 24.48 -15.82 -3.45
CA ALA A 99 23.28 -16.59 -3.78
C ALA A 99 22.27 -15.73 -4.55
N LEU A 100 21.50 -16.36 -5.43
CA LEU A 100 20.39 -15.70 -6.12
C LEU A 100 19.12 -15.76 -5.25
N ARG A 101 18.45 -14.64 -5.14
CA ARG A 101 17.16 -14.52 -4.42
C ARG A 101 16.14 -13.88 -5.31
N GLU A 102 14.97 -14.48 -5.40
CA GLU A 102 13.82 -13.91 -6.10
C GLU A 102 13.02 -13.01 -5.15
N ILE A 103 12.67 -11.83 -5.62
CA ILE A 103 11.79 -10.89 -4.93
C ILE A 103 10.52 -10.76 -5.75
N MET A 104 9.40 -11.23 -5.21
CA MET A 104 8.10 -11.14 -5.88
C MET A 104 7.66 -9.69 -6.02
N GLY A 105 7.29 -9.32 -7.24
CA GLY A 105 6.77 -8.00 -7.56
C GLY A 105 5.29 -7.84 -7.23
N GLN A 106 4.80 -6.61 -7.30
CA GLN A 106 3.40 -6.28 -7.05
C GLN A 106 2.46 -6.97 -8.04
N ALA A 107 2.81 -6.98 -9.33
CA ALA A 107 1.97 -7.57 -10.36
C ALA A 107 1.70 -9.07 -10.09
N GLU A 108 2.74 -9.84 -9.82
CA GLU A 108 2.64 -11.27 -9.52
C GLU A 108 1.97 -11.53 -8.18
N ARG A 109 2.23 -10.70 -7.17
CA ARG A 109 1.54 -10.78 -5.88
C ARG A 109 0.05 -10.53 -6.01
N HIS A 110 -0.37 -9.54 -6.79
CA HIS A 110 -1.78 -9.25 -7.02
C HIS A 110 -2.49 -10.43 -7.72
N GLU A 111 -1.84 -11.07 -8.69
CA GLU A 111 -2.39 -12.28 -9.32
C GLU A 111 -2.56 -13.43 -8.31
N GLN A 112 -1.56 -13.62 -7.44
CA GLN A 112 -1.63 -14.63 -6.38
C GLN A 112 -2.77 -14.34 -5.40
N LEU A 113 -2.96 -13.08 -5.00
CA LEU A 113 -4.05 -12.67 -4.11
C LEU A 113 -5.42 -12.87 -4.75
N ARG A 114 -5.57 -12.55 -6.04
CA ARG A 114 -6.80 -12.81 -6.80
C ARG A 114 -7.11 -14.30 -6.90
N ALA A 115 -6.11 -15.11 -7.16
CA ALA A 115 -6.27 -16.57 -7.19
C ALA A 115 -6.68 -17.13 -5.81
N ALA A 116 -6.28 -16.48 -4.73
CA ALA A 116 -6.70 -16.82 -3.36
C ALA A 116 -8.11 -16.27 -2.99
N GLY A 117 -8.78 -15.57 -3.91
CA GLY A 117 -10.13 -15.03 -3.70
C GLY A 117 -10.21 -13.57 -3.26
N MET A 118 -9.09 -12.87 -3.16
CA MET A 118 -9.05 -11.44 -2.83
C MET A 118 -9.35 -10.60 -4.08
N GLN A 119 -10.14 -9.54 -3.92
CA GLN A 119 -10.31 -8.55 -4.98
C GLN A 119 -9.24 -7.47 -4.83
N VAL A 120 -8.51 -7.19 -5.91
CA VAL A 120 -7.41 -6.23 -5.92
C VAL A 120 -7.55 -5.30 -7.11
N ALA A 121 -7.41 -4.00 -6.88
CA ALA A 121 -7.43 -2.98 -7.92
C ALA A 121 -6.30 -1.98 -7.75
N VAL A 122 -5.90 -1.35 -8.84
CA VAL A 122 -4.95 -0.24 -8.87
C VAL A 122 -5.73 1.04 -9.09
N CYS A 123 -5.55 2.02 -8.22
CA CYS A 123 -6.23 3.30 -8.28
C CYS A 123 -5.22 4.46 -8.28
N LYS A 124 -5.57 5.54 -8.99
CA LYS A 124 -4.69 6.70 -9.18
C LYS A 124 -5.19 7.97 -8.52
N SER A 125 -6.38 7.95 -7.97
CA SER A 125 -7.00 9.09 -7.30
C SER A 125 -7.94 8.63 -6.19
N VAL A 126 -8.31 9.56 -5.32
CA VAL A 126 -9.32 9.32 -4.27
C VAL A 126 -10.66 8.92 -4.89
N GLU A 127 -11.05 9.56 -5.97
CA GLU A 127 -12.28 9.28 -6.69
C GLU A 127 -12.29 7.87 -7.27
N ASP A 128 -11.16 7.41 -7.85
CA ASP A 128 -11.01 6.04 -8.34
C ASP A 128 -11.21 5.03 -7.21
N VAL A 129 -10.61 5.27 -6.05
CA VAL A 129 -10.75 4.38 -4.89
C VAL A 129 -12.20 4.31 -4.44
N LEU A 130 -12.86 5.45 -4.25
CA LEU A 130 -14.26 5.48 -3.81
C LEU A 130 -15.18 4.79 -4.82
N ALA A 131 -14.97 5.01 -6.12
CA ALA A 131 -15.71 4.32 -7.17
C ALA A 131 -15.50 2.80 -7.10
N GLN A 132 -14.27 2.36 -6.88
CA GLN A 132 -13.95 0.94 -6.76
C GLN A 132 -14.56 0.31 -5.51
N LEU A 133 -14.50 0.99 -4.36
CA LEU A 133 -15.11 0.49 -3.13
C LEU A 133 -16.64 0.37 -3.26
N ARG A 134 -17.29 1.34 -3.94
CA ARG A 134 -18.73 1.24 -4.26
C ARG A 134 -19.05 0.07 -5.17
N ALA A 135 -18.25 -0.13 -6.21
CA ALA A 135 -18.43 -1.26 -7.13
C ALA A 135 -18.30 -2.61 -6.42
N TRP A 136 -17.46 -2.69 -5.40
CA TRP A 136 -17.32 -3.88 -4.57
C TRP A 136 -18.40 -4.02 -3.48
N GLY A 137 -19.26 -3.02 -3.31
CA GLY A 137 -20.36 -3.07 -2.35
C GLY A 137 -19.99 -2.70 -0.92
N LEU A 138 -18.85 -2.03 -0.71
CA LEU A 138 -18.50 -1.54 0.62
C LEU A 138 -19.44 -0.38 1.03
N PRO A 139 -19.83 -0.30 2.30
CA PRO A 139 -20.72 0.76 2.78
C PRO A 139 -19.95 2.07 2.87
N LEU A 140 -20.35 3.05 2.07
CA LEU A 140 -19.78 4.38 2.05
C LEU A 140 -20.85 5.43 2.34
N ARG A 141 -20.46 6.45 3.09
CA ARG A 141 -21.29 7.64 3.29
C ARG A 141 -21.59 8.31 1.95
N ALA A 142 -22.83 8.75 1.74
CA ALA A 142 -23.17 9.58 0.59
C ALA A 142 -22.49 10.93 0.69
N GLY A 143 -21.96 11.43 -0.43
CA GLY A 143 -21.27 12.72 -0.50
C GLY A 143 -20.19 12.73 -1.56
N ARG A 144 -19.74 13.92 -1.91
CA ARG A 144 -18.57 14.14 -2.76
C ARG A 144 -17.38 14.51 -1.89
N VAL A 145 -16.20 14.03 -2.27
CA VAL A 145 -14.98 14.57 -1.72
C VAL A 145 -14.84 16.00 -2.23
N ALA A 146 -14.65 16.96 -1.31
CA ALA A 146 -14.34 18.32 -1.72
C ALA A 146 -13.03 18.31 -2.54
N ALA A 147 -13.09 18.97 -3.66
CA ALA A 147 -11.92 19.13 -4.53
C ALA A 147 -10.84 19.99 -3.84
#